data_d9e5ae6675ca7b365b7bcfb010a1fb4f
#
_entry.id   d9e5ae6675ca7b365b7bcfb010a1fb4f
#
_cell.length_a   1.000
_cell.length_b   1.000
_cell.length_c   1.000
_cell.angle_alpha   90.00
_cell.angle_beta   90.00
_cell.angle_gamma   90.00
#
_symmetry.space_group_name_H-M   'P 1'
#
loop_
_entity.id
_entity.type
_entity.pdbx_description
1 polymer ?
#
loop_
_entity_poly.entity_id
_entity_poly.type
_entity_poly.pdbx_seq_one_letter_code
_entity_poly.pdbx_strand_id
1 'polypeptide(L)'
;EAVDAYTLKLTFKNPTSPEDFLLDKNREFYVLPTHLLEGVASADLMDLDLWKAPVGSGPCKFVSELAGSQLILEANKAYPLGTPGFDRLVITVMDKSNLLTALISGDLDYYAFGGSVSADDAQVAEQNGLTVLRGTVPNTFFELMLNGASLPDARIRRAVELALDKELLCQHSTNGLGTVTDSSIPPTSPYAGEGSAAGRDVEAAKALLEEAGYDGRTYRLACTSNRAGLAALMQQNLADAGISISIETVDSATMFAGMSDGTYDMGIASHTPGPLPLWFVGTRLTENNNIFHVSDLSEYDVYIQRIQMETDPDAKQDLVQALEDYLAQERPFVPLWFGTALHAQSPTVSGIDYASSSFSNENVWEWEKQE
;
A
#
# COMPACT_ATOMS: atom_id res chain seq x y z
N GLU A 1 1.77 31.65 3.08
CA GLU A 1 2.42 32.95 3.14
C GLU A 1 3.94 32.79 3.25
N ALA A 2 4.71 33.38 2.33
CA ALA A 2 6.16 33.47 2.47
C ALA A 2 6.45 34.58 3.46
N VAL A 3 7.01 34.27 4.63
CA VAL A 3 7.36 35.25 5.68
C VAL A 3 8.68 35.92 5.33
N ASP A 4 9.63 35.15 4.85
CA ASP A 4 10.93 35.62 4.34
C ASP A 4 11.46 34.61 3.27
N ALA A 5 12.73 34.77 2.85
CA ALA A 5 13.35 33.95 1.80
C ALA A 5 13.45 32.43 2.17
N TYR A 6 13.32 32.08 3.44
CA TYR A 6 13.54 30.73 3.96
C TYR A 6 12.40 30.23 4.85
N THR A 7 11.36 31.06 5.09
CA THR A 7 10.28 30.77 6.02
C THR A 7 8.94 30.78 5.31
N LEU A 8 8.30 29.62 5.26
CA LEU A 8 6.93 29.44 4.79
C LEU A 8 5.98 29.21 5.97
N LYS A 9 4.95 30.08 6.09
CA LYS A 9 3.86 29.90 7.06
C LYS A 9 2.67 29.22 6.38
N LEU A 10 2.32 28.05 6.86
CA LEU A 10 1.10 27.35 6.48
C LEU A 10 -0.01 27.67 7.51
N THR A 11 -1.19 28.04 7.03
CA THR A 11 -2.37 28.27 7.88
C THR A 11 -3.45 27.31 7.42
N PHE A 12 -3.83 26.38 8.29
CA PHE A 12 -4.88 25.41 8.02
C PHE A 12 -6.26 26.02 8.34
N LYS A 13 -7.28 25.60 7.61
CA LYS A 13 -8.67 26.02 7.85
C LYS A 13 -9.25 25.38 9.10
N ASN A 14 -8.81 24.15 9.41
CA ASN A 14 -9.23 23.37 10.57
C ASN A 14 -8.01 23.12 11.47
N PRO A 15 -8.22 22.84 12.76
CA PRO A 15 -7.14 22.35 13.62
C PRO A 15 -6.48 21.13 12.96
N THR A 16 -5.17 21.11 12.94
CA THR A 16 -4.37 20.05 12.32
C THR A 16 -3.10 19.89 13.14
N SER A 17 -2.81 18.67 13.57
CA SER A 17 -1.54 18.36 14.22
C SER A 17 -0.40 18.49 13.20
N PRO A 18 0.71 19.17 13.55
CA PRO A 18 1.89 19.22 12.70
C PRO A 18 2.45 17.83 12.38
N GLU A 19 2.41 16.92 13.36
CA GLU A 19 2.86 15.54 13.16
C GLU A 19 2.00 14.82 12.11
N ASP A 20 0.68 14.92 12.21
CA ASP A 20 -0.23 14.27 11.25
C ASP A 20 -0.04 14.83 9.84
N PHE A 21 0.13 16.16 9.73
CA PHE A 21 0.42 16.78 8.44
C PHE A 21 1.71 16.24 7.83
N LEU A 22 2.77 16.13 8.63
CA LEU A 22 4.05 15.61 8.16
C LEU A 22 3.99 14.11 7.85
N LEU A 23 3.26 13.33 8.65
CA LEU A 23 3.16 11.89 8.47
C LEU A 23 2.27 11.49 7.29
N ASP A 24 1.16 12.22 7.08
CA ASP A 24 0.15 11.85 6.08
C ASP A 24 0.35 12.58 4.75
N LYS A 25 0.81 13.84 4.78
CA LYS A 25 0.89 14.70 3.60
C LYS A 25 2.28 14.85 2.99
N ASN A 26 3.35 14.39 3.64
CA ASN A 26 4.70 14.48 3.08
C ASN A 26 4.84 13.73 1.74
N ARG A 27 4.03 12.72 1.50
CA ARG A 27 4.01 11.92 0.26
C ARG A 27 3.31 12.61 -0.91
N GLU A 28 2.43 13.56 -0.61
CA GLU A 28 1.58 14.25 -1.60
C GLU A 28 1.92 15.72 -1.76
N PHE A 29 2.79 16.25 -0.90
CA PHE A 29 3.14 17.67 -0.90
C PHE A 29 4.41 17.92 -1.70
N TYR A 30 4.27 18.08 -3.00
CA TYR A 30 5.39 18.38 -3.90
C TYR A 30 5.60 19.88 -4.03
N VAL A 31 6.87 20.31 -3.91
CA VAL A 31 7.25 21.72 -4.17
C VAL A 31 7.49 21.90 -5.65
N LEU A 32 6.72 22.79 -6.27
CA LEU A 32 6.78 23.04 -7.71
C LEU A 32 7.61 24.31 -8.01
N PRO A 33 8.33 24.37 -9.16
CA PRO A 33 9.16 25.49 -9.54
C PRO A 33 8.32 26.68 -10.03
N THR A 34 7.92 27.59 -9.11
CA THR A 34 7.03 28.73 -9.39
C THR A 34 7.49 29.56 -10.60
N HIS A 35 8.81 29.75 -10.77
CA HIS A 35 9.36 30.54 -11.88
C HIS A 35 9.10 29.93 -13.27
N LEU A 36 8.77 28.63 -13.35
CA LEU A 36 8.41 27.93 -14.59
C LEU A 36 6.89 27.81 -14.76
N LEU A 37 6.13 28.13 -13.73
CA LEU A 37 4.68 27.97 -13.67
C LEU A 37 3.93 29.29 -13.54
N GLU A 38 4.63 30.42 -13.68
CA GLU A 38 4.02 31.74 -13.60
C GLU A 38 2.94 31.92 -14.67
N GLY A 39 1.71 32.25 -14.24
CA GLY A 39 0.57 32.43 -15.11
C GLY A 39 -0.14 31.16 -15.58
N VAL A 40 0.32 29.98 -15.14
CA VAL A 40 -0.35 28.70 -15.45
C VAL A 40 -1.52 28.48 -14.49
N ALA A 41 -2.71 28.20 -15.01
CA ALA A 41 -3.85 27.84 -14.18
C ALA A 41 -3.68 26.43 -13.61
N SER A 42 -4.18 26.18 -12.39
CA SER A 42 -4.06 24.87 -11.73
C SER A 42 -4.67 23.72 -12.57
N ALA A 43 -5.72 24.01 -13.34
CA ALA A 43 -6.34 23.02 -14.21
C ALA A 43 -5.46 22.57 -15.40
N ASP A 44 -4.52 23.42 -15.81
CA ASP A 44 -3.65 23.19 -16.98
C ASP A 44 -2.29 22.60 -16.58
N LEU A 45 -2.01 22.48 -15.28
CA LEU A 45 -0.70 22.04 -14.77
C LEU A 45 -0.28 20.66 -15.30
N MET A 46 -1.23 19.72 -15.44
CA MET A 46 -0.92 18.35 -15.87
C MET A 46 -0.61 18.23 -17.35
N ASP A 47 -1.00 19.21 -18.16
CA ASP A 47 -0.85 19.21 -19.61
C ASP A 47 0.42 19.92 -20.11
N LEU A 48 1.27 20.37 -19.18
CA LEU A 48 2.49 21.11 -19.53
C LEU A 48 3.57 20.22 -20.14
N ASP A 49 4.20 20.73 -21.20
CA ASP A 49 5.40 20.12 -21.76
C ASP A 49 6.58 20.06 -20.78
N LEU A 50 6.54 20.84 -19.71
CA LEU A 50 7.51 20.81 -18.62
C LEU A 50 7.71 19.38 -18.05
N TRP A 51 6.66 18.58 -18.00
CA TRP A 51 6.74 17.22 -17.45
C TRP A 51 7.46 16.21 -18.37
N LYS A 52 7.72 16.59 -19.62
CA LYS A 52 8.56 15.79 -20.53
C LYS A 52 10.05 15.93 -20.23
N ALA A 53 10.43 17.02 -19.54
CA ALA A 53 11.80 17.28 -19.08
C ALA A 53 11.73 18.04 -17.75
N PRO A 54 11.30 17.40 -16.66
CA PRO A 54 10.98 18.07 -15.39
C PRO A 54 12.24 18.68 -14.76
N VAL A 55 12.06 19.87 -14.21
CA VAL A 55 13.06 20.57 -13.38
C VAL A 55 12.67 20.42 -11.94
N GLY A 56 13.53 19.84 -11.11
CA GLY A 56 13.31 19.62 -9.70
C GLY A 56 14.52 20.04 -8.85
N SER A 57 14.32 19.98 -7.52
CA SER A 57 15.35 20.24 -6.52
C SER A 57 15.92 18.97 -5.88
N GLY A 58 15.57 17.79 -6.42
CA GLY A 58 15.95 16.49 -5.91
C GLY A 58 17.42 16.11 -6.14
N PRO A 59 17.82 14.90 -5.66
CA PRO A 59 19.19 14.39 -5.80
C PRO A 59 19.57 14.02 -7.23
N CYS A 60 18.61 13.93 -8.14
CA CYS A 60 18.82 13.59 -9.54
C CYS A 60 18.18 14.62 -10.47
N LYS A 61 18.77 14.78 -11.66
CA LYS A 61 18.27 15.62 -12.74
C LYS A 61 17.87 14.76 -13.93
N PHE A 62 16.79 15.14 -14.60
CA PHE A 62 16.34 14.48 -15.83
C PHE A 62 17.35 14.65 -16.96
N VAL A 63 17.61 13.57 -17.67
CA VAL A 63 18.43 13.56 -18.89
C VAL A 63 17.60 13.20 -20.12
N SER A 64 16.96 12.04 -20.08
CA SER A 64 16.11 11.57 -21.17
C SER A 64 15.18 10.45 -20.74
N GLU A 65 14.10 10.26 -21.48
CA GLU A 65 13.17 9.16 -21.33
C GLU A 65 12.93 8.49 -22.70
N LEU A 66 12.93 7.17 -22.68
CA LEU A 66 12.34 6.33 -23.74
C LEU A 66 11.06 5.74 -23.15
N ALA A 67 9.93 6.32 -23.52
CA ALA A 67 8.62 6.00 -22.93
C ALA A 67 8.35 4.50 -22.89
N GLY A 68 7.95 4.00 -21.72
CA GLY A 68 7.68 2.59 -21.49
C GLY A 68 8.90 1.66 -21.47
N SER A 69 10.11 2.21 -21.55
CA SER A 69 11.35 1.42 -21.57
C SER A 69 12.39 1.89 -20.54
N GLN A 70 12.80 3.16 -20.58
CA GLN A 70 13.91 3.62 -19.78
C GLN A 70 13.79 5.10 -19.43
N LEU A 71 14.14 5.45 -18.17
CA LEU A 71 14.36 6.82 -17.73
C LEU A 71 15.82 6.98 -17.29
N ILE A 72 16.50 7.99 -17.82
CA ILE A 72 17.88 8.30 -17.48
C ILE A 72 17.93 9.60 -16.70
N LEU A 73 18.53 9.52 -15.52
CA LEU A 73 18.78 10.62 -14.62
C LEU A 73 20.30 10.78 -14.42
N GLU A 74 20.77 11.99 -14.19
CA GLU A 74 22.13 12.26 -13.72
C GLU A 74 22.14 12.75 -12.28
N ALA A 75 23.21 12.49 -11.56
CA ALA A 75 23.36 12.94 -10.19
C ALA A 75 23.38 14.46 -10.09
N ASN A 76 22.58 15.01 -9.18
CA ASN A 76 22.63 16.43 -8.83
C ASN A 76 23.75 16.67 -7.80
N LYS A 77 24.93 16.99 -8.26
CA LYS A 77 26.10 17.22 -7.37
C LYS A 77 25.94 18.47 -6.45
N ALA A 78 24.90 19.27 -6.67
CA ALA A 78 24.56 20.43 -5.81
C ALA A 78 23.37 20.13 -4.86
N TYR A 79 22.98 18.88 -4.70
CA TYR A 79 21.90 18.51 -3.81
C TYR A 79 22.28 18.79 -2.33
N PRO A 80 21.44 19.51 -1.56
CA PRO A 80 21.85 20.04 -0.26
C PRO A 80 21.98 19.00 0.85
N LEU A 81 21.34 17.83 0.73
CA LEU A 81 21.39 16.75 1.75
C LEU A 81 22.55 15.77 1.53
N GLY A 82 23.21 15.80 0.38
CA GLY A 82 24.34 14.92 0.08
C GLY A 82 24.61 14.85 -1.41
N THR A 83 25.82 14.41 -1.77
CA THR A 83 26.19 14.19 -3.16
C THR A 83 26.05 12.70 -3.49
N PRO A 84 25.20 12.32 -4.46
CA PRO A 84 25.08 10.94 -4.85
C PRO A 84 26.43 10.32 -5.25
N GLY A 85 26.69 9.09 -4.78
CA GLY A 85 27.90 8.31 -5.06
C GLY A 85 27.93 7.65 -6.43
N PHE A 86 27.05 8.06 -7.34
CA PHE A 86 26.98 7.61 -8.73
C PHE A 86 26.91 8.84 -9.68
N ASP A 87 27.17 8.64 -10.96
CA ASP A 87 27.02 9.69 -11.96
C ASP A 87 25.65 9.63 -12.65
N ARG A 88 25.11 8.43 -12.84
CA ARG A 88 23.82 8.21 -13.50
C ARG A 88 22.99 7.19 -12.75
N LEU A 89 21.69 7.45 -12.72
CA LEU A 89 20.65 6.50 -12.31
C LEU A 89 19.81 6.17 -13.54
N VAL A 90 19.80 4.90 -13.93
CA VAL A 90 19.04 4.40 -15.08
C VAL A 90 17.90 3.55 -14.53
N ILE A 91 16.67 4.01 -14.73
CA ILE A 91 15.46 3.28 -14.34
C ILE A 91 14.95 2.56 -15.59
N THR A 92 14.91 1.23 -15.55
CA THR A 92 14.48 0.40 -16.68
C THR A 92 13.12 -0.23 -16.36
N VAL A 93 12.16 -0.08 -17.27
CA VAL A 93 10.87 -0.77 -17.19
C VAL A 93 11.06 -2.19 -17.73
N MET A 94 10.74 -3.17 -16.91
CA MET A 94 10.99 -4.57 -17.22
C MET A 94 9.85 -5.45 -16.69
N ASP A 95 9.59 -6.57 -17.37
CA ASP A 95 8.66 -7.57 -16.90
C ASP A 95 9.15 -8.18 -15.57
N LYS A 96 8.25 -8.31 -14.60
CA LYS A 96 8.59 -8.80 -13.25
C LYS A 96 9.27 -10.18 -13.31
N SER A 97 8.86 -11.04 -14.25
CA SER A 97 9.45 -12.38 -14.44
C SER A 97 10.94 -12.36 -14.83
N ASN A 98 11.46 -11.25 -15.35
CA ASN A 98 12.84 -11.11 -15.81
C ASN A 98 13.76 -10.43 -14.79
N LEU A 99 13.19 -9.82 -13.74
CA LEU A 99 13.94 -8.97 -12.81
C LEU A 99 15.04 -9.73 -12.06
N LEU A 100 14.73 -10.90 -11.50
CA LEU A 100 15.72 -11.70 -10.79
C LEU A 100 16.86 -12.17 -11.70
N THR A 101 16.54 -12.59 -12.92
CA THR A 101 17.53 -12.99 -13.92
C THR A 101 18.44 -11.82 -14.30
N ALA A 102 17.88 -10.64 -14.49
CA ALA A 102 18.63 -9.43 -14.81
C ALA A 102 19.57 -8.97 -13.67
N LEU A 103 19.13 -9.14 -12.41
CA LEU A 103 19.99 -8.91 -11.24
C LEU A 103 21.14 -9.92 -11.18
N ILE A 104 20.86 -11.21 -11.40
CA ILE A 104 21.89 -12.28 -11.37
C ILE A 104 22.89 -12.09 -12.51
N SER A 105 22.45 -11.68 -13.69
CA SER A 105 23.35 -11.41 -14.83
C SER A 105 24.16 -10.11 -14.69
N GLY A 106 23.76 -9.20 -13.78
CA GLY A 106 24.36 -7.88 -13.63
C GLY A 106 23.83 -6.82 -14.60
N ASP A 107 22.74 -7.10 -15.31
CA ASP A 107 22.04 -6.13 -16.17
C ASP A 107 21.24 -5.11 -15.35
N LEU A 108 20.91 -5.47 -14.10
CA LEU A 108 20.35 -4.60 -13.07
C LEU A 108 21.25 -4.60 -11.83
N ASP A 109 21.32 -3.46 -11.18
CA ASP A 109 22.03 -3.29 -9.91
C ASP A 109 21.10 -3.41 -8.70
N TYR A 110 19.86 -3.00 -8.87
CA TYR A 110 18.86 -2.93 -7.81
C TYR A 110 17.45 -3.13 -8.35
N TYR A 111 16.67 -3.93 -7.65
CA TYR A 111 15.25 -4.08 -7.92
C TYR A 111 14.47 -3.11 -7.05
N ALA A 112 14.03 -2.01 -7.66
CA ALA A 112 13.26 -0.95 -7.04
C ALA A 112 11.89 -0.79 -7.70
N PHE A 113 11.01 -0.02 -7.08
CA PHE A 113 9.73 0.42 -7.61
C PHE A 113 8.70 -0.68 -7.94
N GLY A 114 7.64 -0.69 -7.18
CA GLY A 114 6.42 -1.40 -7.52
C GLY A 114 6.33 -2.83 -7.02
N GLY A 115 7.14 -3.22 -6.06
CA GLY A 115 6.91 -4.51 -5.41
C GLY A 115 8.10 -5.09 -4.69
N SER A 116 7.76 -6.06 -3.87
CA SER A 116 8.66 -6.91 -3.13
C SER A 116 9.12 -8.06 -4.03
N VAL A 117 10.36 -8.49 -3.87
CA VAL A 117 10.82 -9.79 -4.34
C VAL A 117 10.04 -10.86 -3.57
N SER A 118 9.65 -11.96 -4.21
CA SER A 118 9.04 -13.06 -3.46
C SER A 118 10.07 -13.67 -2.48
N ALA A 119 9.59 -14.33 -1.45
CA ALA A 119 10.49 -14.98 -0.52
C ALA A 119 11.32 -16.10 -1.18
N ASP A 120 10.75 -16.80 -2.16
CA ASP A 120 11.46 -17.80 -2.95
C ASP A 120 12.52 -17.17 -3.85
N ASP A 121 12.18 -16.07 -4.52
CA ASP A 121 13.14 -15.31 -5.33
C ASP A 121 14.27 -14.70 -4.47
N ALA A 122 13.95 -14.26 -3.24
CA ALA A 122 14.96 -13.77 -2.31
C ALA A 122 15.96 -14.87 -1.94
N GLN A 123 15.50 -16.09 -1.70
CA GLN A 123 16.37 -17.23 -1.45
C GLN A 123 17.27 -17.53 -2.67
N VAL A 124 16.71 -17.50 -3.88
CA VAL A 124 17.48 -17.68 -5.12
C VAL A 124 18.49 -16.53 -5.29
N ALA A 125 18.11 -15.30 -5.00
CA ALA A 125 19.02 -14.15 -5.04
C ALA A 125 20.23 -14.33 -4.10
N GLU A 126 20.02 -14.73 -2.86
CA GLU A 126 21.10 -15.01 -1.89
C GLU A 126 22.02 -16.14 -2.34
N GLN A 127 21.46 -17.22 -2.89
CA GLN A 127 22.25 -18.33 -3.44
C GLN A 127 23.13 -17.93 -4.63
N ASN A 128 22.76 -16.88 -5.35
CA ASN A 128 23.54 -16.31 -6.44
C ASN A 128 24.42 -15.11 -6.04
N GLY A 129 24.60 -14.87 -4.73
CA GLY A 129 25.52 -13.86 -4.20
C GLY A 129 24.96 -12.44 -4.22
N LEU A 130 23.67 -12.26 -4.45
CA LEU A 130 23.00 -10.97 -4.32
C LEU A 130 22.74 -10.64 -2.83
N THR A 131 22.65 -9.37 -2.51
CA THR A 131 22.24 -8.91 -1.19
C THR A 131 20.73 -8.78 -1.15
N VAL A 132 20.08 -9.44 -0.20
CA VAL A 132 18.64 -9.28 0.06
C VAL A 132 18.43 -8.30 1.21
N LEU A 133 17.77 -7.21 0.91
CA LEU A 133 17.34 -6.22 1.89
C LEU A 133 15.98 -6.63 2.45
N ARG A 134 15.90 -6.77 3.76
CA ARG A 134 14.67 -7.11 4.48
C ARG A 134 14.20 -5.87 5.23
N GLY A 135 13.02 -5.36 4.88
CA GLY A 135 12.39 -4.31 5.67
C GLY A 135 12.20 -4.78 7.12
N THR A 136 12.48 -3.92 8.07
CA THR A 136 12.22 -4.17 9.49
C THR A 136 10.85 -3.67 9.92
N VAL A 137 10.24 -2.85 9.07
CA VAL A 137 8.93 -2.25 9.29
C VAL A 137 7.89 -3.00 8.44
N PRO A 138 6.90 -3.65 9.07
CA PRO A 138 5.78 -4.23 8.35
C PRO A 138 4.91 -3.10 7.79
N ASN A 139 5.12 -2.78 6.51
CA ASN A 139 4.56 -1.60 5.85
C ASN A 139 3.62 -1.92 4.69
N THR A 140 3.43 -3.20 4.37
CA THR A 140 2.49 -3.61 3.32
C THR A 140 1.29 -4.29 3.95
N PHE A 141 0.15 -3.63 3.92
CA PHE A 141 -1.11 -4.16 4.40
C PHE A 141 -1.77 -5.03 3.34
N PHE A 142 -2.16 -6.23 3.70
CA PHE A 142 -2.91 -7.16 2.86
C PHE A 142 -4.33 -7.29 3.37
N GLU A 143 -5.29 -7.26 2.45
CA GLU A 143 -6.71 -7.32 2.74
C GLU A 143 -7.47 -8.17 1.73
N LEU A 144 -8.58 -8.74 2.17
CA LEU A 144 -9.64 -9.22 1.31
C LEU A 144 -10.77 -8.17 1.29
N MET A 145 -10.90 -7.46 0.17
CA MET A 145 -12.00 -6.53 -0.05
C MET A 145 -13.32 -7.27 -0.18
N LEU A 146 -14.38 -6.74 0.40
CA LEU A 146 -15.74 -7.27 0.33
C LEU A 146 -16.70 -6.22 -0.24
N ASN A 147 -17.52 -6.61 -1.20
CA ASN A 147 -18.52 -5.73 -1.79
C ASN A 147 -19.82 -5.79 -0.97
N GLY A 148 -20.14 -4.71 -0.25
CA GLY A 148 -21.31 -4.62 0.59
C GLY A 148 -22.66 -4.72 -0.15
N ALA A 149 -22.69 -4.43 -1.46
CA ALA A 149 -23.92 -4.60 -2.24
C ALA A 149 -24.23 -6.08 -2.53
N SER A 150 -23.21 -6.90 -2.74
CA SER A 150 -23.37 -8.34 -2.98
C SER A 150 -23.30 -9.18 -1.69
N LEU A 151 -22.65 -8.66 -0.63
CA LEU A 151 -22.61 -9.22 0.72
C LEU A 151 -23.25 -8.21 1.72
N PRO A 152 -24.55 -7.91 1.63
CA PRO A 152 -25.16 -6.84 2.42
C PRO A 152 -25.22 -7.14 3.92
N ASP A 153 -25.28 -8.40 4.31
CA ASP A 153 -25.35 -8.80 5.72
C ASP A 153 -23.95 -8.90 6.35
N ALA A 154 -23.68 -8.08 7.36
CA ALA A 154 -22.39 -8.06 8.06
C ALA A 154 -22.06 -9.42 8.72
N ARG A 155 -23.05 -10.26 9.06
CA ARG A 155 -22.83 -11.61 9.57
C ARG A 155 -22.19 -12.51 8.52
N ILE A 156 -22.58 -12.36 7.24
CA ILE A 156 -21.94 -13.10 6.13
C ILE A 156 -20.49 -12.62 5.96
N ARG A 157 -20.24 -11.31 6.00
CA ARG A 157 -18.88 -10.76 5.95
C ARG A 157 -18.02 -11.22 7.12
N ARG A 158 -18.61 -11.32 8.33
CA ARG A 158 -17.92 -11.89 9.49
C ARG A 158 -17.64 -13.39 9.32
N ALA A 159 -18.58 -14.15 8.76
CA ALA A 159 -18.39 -15.57 8.45
C ALA A 159 -17.24 -15.80 7.46
N VAL A 160 -17.13 -14.94 6.43
CA VAL A 160 -15.99 -14.95 5.50
C VAL A 160 -14.68 -14.83 6.28
N GLU A 161 -14.55 -13.86 7.19
CA GLU A 161 -13.34 -13.69 7.98
C GLU A 161 -13.03 -14.89 8.87
N LEU A 162 -14.02 -15.39 9.64
CA LEU A 162 -13.84 -16.53 10.53
C LEU A 162 -13.50 -17.84 9.80
N ALA A 163 -13.88 -17.97 8.54
CA ALA A 163 -13.52 -19.11 7.72
C ALA A 163 -12.05 -19.12 7.29
N LEU A 164 -11.38 -17.94 7.25
CA LEU A 164 -10.00 -17.81 6.75
C LEU A 164 -8.98 -18.18 7.82
N ASP A 165 -8.03 -19.04 7.44
CA ASP A 165 -6.82 -19.31 8.21
C ASP A 165 -5.76 -18.27 7.87
N LYS A 166 -5.83 -17.12 8.54
CA LYS A 166 -4.93 -15.97 8.28
C LYS A 166 -3.46 -16.34 8.48
N GLU A 167 -3.14 -17.22 9.44
CA GLU A 167 -1.76 -17.68 9.69
C GLU A 167 -1.22 -18.50 8.50
N LEU A 168 -2.00 -19.48 8.02
CA LEU A 168 -1.64 -20.26 6.84
C LEU A 168 -1.49 -19.41 5.59
N LEU A 169 -2.43 -18.48 5.38
CA LEU A 169 -2.43 -17.57 4.23
C LEU A 169 -1.24 -16.62 4.27
N CYS A 170 -0.92 -16.07 5.45
CA CYS A 170 0.23 -15.22 5.70
C CYS A 170 1.54 -16.00 5.47
N GLN A 171 1.66 -17.20 6.03
CA GLN A 171 2.81 -18.07 5.84
C GLN A 171 3.06 -18.37 4.37
N HIS A 172 2.00 -18.70 3.61
CA HIS A 172 2.09 -18.98 2.17
C HIS A 172 2.57 -17.74 1.38
N SER A 173 2.08 -16.54 1.74
CA SER A 173 2.35 -15.33 0.96
C SER A 173 3.68 -14.67 1.30
N THR A 174 4.19 -14.87 2.51
CA THR A 174 5.32 -14.12 3.05
C THR A 174 6.47 -15.00 3.53
N ASN A 175 6.32 -16.33 3.46
CA ASN A 175 7.23 -17.31 4.09
C ASN A 175 7.55 -16.96 5.57
N GLY A 176 6.53 -16.49 6.30
CA GLY A 176 6.64 -16.15 7.72
C GLY A 176 7.19 -14.75 8.01
N LEU A 177 7.33 -13.89 6.99
CA LEU A 177 7.76 -12.49 7.15
C LEU A 177 6.59 -11.51 7.31
N GLY A 178 5.39 -12.01 7.57
CA GLY A 178 4.19 -11.22 7.84
C GLY A 178 3.73 -11.34 9.28
N THR A 179 2.98 -10.35 9.73
CA THR A 179 2.29 -10.32 11.03
C THR A 179 0.79 -10.28 10.79
N VAL A 180 0.09 -11.33 11.17
CA VAL A 180 -1.38 -11.42 11.06
C VAL A 180 -2.03 -10.33 11.90
N THR A 181 -3.11 -9.73 11.37
CA THR A 181 -3.79 -8.60 12.03
C THR A 181 -5.30 -8.64 11.79
N ASP A 182 -6.04 -8.02 12.71
CA ASP A 182 -7.45 -7.65 12.57
C ASP A 182 -7.63 -6.12 12.41
N SER A 183 -6.53 -5.38 12.43
CA SER A 183 -6.51 -3.91 12.32
C SER A 183 -5.97 -3.46 10.96
N SER A 184 -6.47 -2.36 10.46
CA SER A 184 -5.93 -1.65 9.28
C SER A 184 -4.78 -0.71 9.63
N ILE A 185 -4.48 -0.54 10.92
CA ILE A 185 -3.44 0.36 11.42
C ILE A 185 -2.11 -0.39 11.48
N PRO A 186 -1.05 0.14 10.85
CA PRO A 186 0.27 -0.49 10.92
C PRO A 186 0.75 -0.62 12.38
N PRO A 187 1.40 -1.73 12.75
CA PRO A 187 1.92 -1.91 14.10
C PRO A 187 2.99 -0.87 14.51
N THR A 188 3.51 -0.13 13.54
CA THR A 188 4.47 0.98 13.75
C THR A 188 3.78 2.34 13.93
N SER A 189 2.47 2.39 13.77
CA SER A 189 1.70 3.61 14.04
C SER A 189 1.70 3.94 15.52
N PRO A 190 1.82 5.22 15.90
CA PRO A 190 1.60 5.64 17.28
C PRO A 190 0.18 5.33 17.79
N TYR A 191 -0.74 5.04 16.86
CA TYR A 191 -2.15 4.74 17.14
C TYR A 191 -2.46 3.24 17.03
N ALA A 192 -1.46 2.37 16.91
CA ALA A 192 -1.67 0.93 16.87
C ALA A 192 -2.25 0.43 18.20
N GLY A 193 -3.36 -0.31 18.12
CA GLY A 193 -3.96 -0.95 19.28
C GLY A 193 -3.25 -2.26 19.67
N GLU A 194 -3.48 -2.73 20.89
CA GLU A 194 -3.03 -4.06 21.35
C GLU A 194 -4.03 -5.15 20.88
N GLY A 195 -4.21 -5.30 19.57
CA GLY A 195 -5.09 -6.32 19.00
C GLY A 195 -4.35 -7.62 18.68
N SER A 196 -4.95 -8.76 19.01
CA SER A 196 -4.55 -10.06 18.45
C SER A 196 -5.56 -10.48 17.40
N ALA A 197 -5.08 -11.00 16.28
CA ALA A 197 -5.97 -11.49 15.23
C ALA A 197 -6.86 -12.63 15.74
N ALA A 198 -8.15 -12.58 15.41
CA ALA A 198 -9.07 -13.66 15.67
C ALA A 198 -8.63 -14.91 14.90
N GLY A 199 -8.54 -16.04 15.59
CA GLY A 199 -8.24 -17.32 14.97
C GLY A 199 -9.38 -17.78 14.05
N ARG A 200 -9.07 -18.73 13.17
CA ARG A 200 -10.05 -19.41 12.33
C ARG A 200 -11.08 -20.15 13.17
N ASP A 201 -12.37 -19.94 12.87
CA ASP A 201 -13.49 -20.65 13.53
C ASP A 201 -14.57 -20.99 12.49
N VAL A 202 -14.45 -22.18 11.91
CA VAL A 202 -15.35 -22.66 10.84
C VAL A 202 -16.76 -22.90 11.37
N GLU A 203 -16.90 -23.37 12.62
CA GLU A 203 -18.21 -23.66 13.19
C GLU A 203 -18.96 -22.36 13.52
N ALA A 204 -18.28 -21.33 14.04
CA ALA A 204 -18.87 -20.02 14.22
C ALA A 204 -19.24 -19.37 12.86
N ALA A 205 -18.40 -19.56 11.84
CA ALA A 205 -18.73 -19.11 10.47
C ALA A 205 -20.02 -19.74 9.96
N LYS A 206 -20.18 -21.07 10.07
CA LYS A 206 -21.40 -21.79 9.68
C LYS A 206 -22.64 -21.30 10.43
N ALA A 207 -22.52 -21.08 11.75
CA ALA A 207 -23.62 -20.60 12.55
C ALA A 207 -24.09 -19.20 12.09
N LEU A 208 -23.15 -18.29 11.80
CA LEU A 208 -23.48 -16.97 11.27
C LEU A 208 -24.14 -17.01 9.89
N LEU A 209 -23.69 -17.92 9.01
CA LEU A 209 -24.31 -18.13 7.69
C LEU A 209 -25.76 -18.64 7.81
N GLU A 210 -26.00 -19.56 8.72
CA GLU A 210 -27.35 -20.09 9.01
C GLU A 210 -28.26 -18.97 9.57
N GLU A 211 -27.78 -18.21 10.57
CA GLU A 211 -28.50 -17.06 11.14
C GLU A 211 -28.80 -15.96 10.12
N ALA A 212 -27.88 -15.73 9.18
CA ALA A 212 -28.04 -14.76 8.11
C ALA A 212 -28.94 -15.26 6.96
N GLY A 213 -29.29 -16.57 6.96
CA GLY A 213 -30.07 -17.16 5.86
C GLY A 213 -29.28 -17.20 4.56
N TYR A 214 -27.99 -17.50 4.62
CA TYR A 214 -27.13 -17.55 3.43
C TYR A 214 -27.67 -18.55 2.39
N ASP A 215 -27.83 -18.11 1.15
CA ASP A 215 -28.48 -18.84 0.07
C ASP A 215 -27.56 -19.82 -0.68
N GLY A 216 -26.29 -19.91 -0.32
CA GLY A 216 -25.30 -20.78 -0.95
C GLY A 216 -24.80 -20.29 -2.31
N ARG A 217 -25.02 -19.02 -2.66
CA ARG A 217 -24.55 -18.43 -3.91
C ARG A 217 -23.02 -18.49 -4.03
N THR A 218 -22.52 -18.52 -5.26
CA THR A 218 -21.09 -18.43 -5.54
C THR A 218 -20.70 -16.96 -5.73
N TYR A 219 -19.69 -16.51 -4.96
CA TYR A 219 -19.13 -15.17 -5.11
C TYR A 219 -17.96 -15.15 -6.10
N ARG A 220 -17.80 -14.04 -6.82
CA ARG A 220 -16.69 -13.79 -7.75
C ARG A 220 -15.55 -13.08 -7.00
N LEU A 221 -14.41 -13.76 -6.91
CA LEU A 221 -13.19 -13.22 -6.32
C LEU A 221 -12.19 -12.85 -7.40
N ALA A 222 -11.81 -11.58 -7.48
CA ALA A 222 -10.76 -11.10 -8.38
C ALA A 222 -9.39 -11.04 -7.67
N CYS A 223 -8.34 -11.44 -8.37
CA CYS A 223 -6.97 -11.31 -7.89
C CYS A 223 -5.97 -11.13 -9.04
N THR A 224 -4.79 -10.64 -8.74
CA THR A 224 -3.68 -10.61 -9.71
C THR A 224 -3.02 -11.99 -9.84
N SER A 225 -2.35 -12.24 -10.96
CA SER A 225 -1.76 -13.56 -11.27
C SER A 225 -0.80 -14.07 -10.19
N ASN A 226 -0.01 -13.20 -9.59
CA ASN A 226 0.91 -13.52 -8.49
C ASN A 226 0.19 -13.89 -7.17
N ARG A 227 -1.12 -13.71 -7.09
CA ARG A 227 -1.97 -14.05 -5.93
C ARG A 227 -2.90 -15.24 -6.18
N ALA A 228 -2.82 -15.87 -7.35
CA ALA A 228 -3.69 -16.99 -7.68
C ALA A 228 -3.56 -18.16 -6.69
N GLY A 229 -2.35 -18.46 -6.21
CA GLY A 229 -2.12 -19.48 -5.17
C GLY A 229 -2.79 -19.13 -3.84
N LEU A 230 -2.68 -17.87 -3.42
CA LEU A 230 -3.37 -17.34 -2.24
C LEU A 230 -4.89 -17.46 -2.37
N ALA A 231 -5.43 -17.06 -3.53
CA ALA A 231 -6.87 -17.15 -3.82
C ALA A 231 -7.37 -18.61 -3.77
N ALA A 232 -6.59 -19.58 -4.26
CA ALA A 232 -6.93 -20.99 -4.18
C ALA A 232 -6.96 -21.53 -2.74
N LEU A 233 -6.04 -21.09 -1.87
CA LEU A 233 -6.09 -21.41 -0.45
C LEU A 233 -7.31 -20.78 0.25
N MET A 234 -7.63 -19.53 -0.06
CA MET A 234 -8.84 -18.87 0.45
C MET A 234 -10.09 -19.63 -0.01
N GLN A 235 -10.14 -20.09 -1.25
CA GLN A 235 -11.26 -20.89 -1.76
C GLN A 235 -11.47 -22.15 -0.95
N GLN A 236 -10.39 -22.86 -0.58
CA GLN A 236 -10.48 -24.04 0.28
C GLN A 236 -10.99 -23.71 1.67
N ASN A 237 -10.45 -22.64 2.29
CA ASN A 237 -10.87 -22.20 3.61
C ASN A 237 -12.35 -21.83 3.65
N LEU A 238 -12.82 -21.08 2.64
CA LEU A 238 -14.21 -20.65 2.55
C LEU A 238 -15.16 -21.84 2.28
N ALA A 239 -14.73 -22.81 1.47
CA ALA A 239 -15.50 -24.01 1.19
C ALA A 239 -15.75 -24.87 2.45
N ASP A 240 -14.82 -24.91 3.41
CA ASP A 240 -14.99 -25.62 4.69
C ASP A 240 -16.16 -25.05 5.51
N ALA A 241 -16.43 -23.75 5.36
CA ALA A 241 -17.59 -23.09 5.98
C ALA A 241 -18.85 -23.12 5.10
N GLY A 242 -18.79 -23.67 3.88
CA GLY A 242 -19.90 -23.71 2.93
C GLY A 242 -20.02 -22.46 2.04
N ILE A 243 -19.01 -21.60 2.00
CA ILE A 243 -18.98 -20.41 1.12
C ILE A 243 -18.27 -20.79 -0.18
N SER A 244 -18.98 -20.63 -1.30
CA SER A 244 -18.45 -20.92 -2.64
C SER A 244 -17.91 -19.63 -3.28
N ILE A 245 -16.70 -19.69 -3.87
CA ILE A 245 -16.14 -18.62 -4.69
C ILE A 245 -15.65 -19.13 -6.04
N SER A 246 -15.76 -18.29 -7.07
CA SER A 246 -15.08 -18.45 -8.36
C SER A 246 -13.94 -17.44 -8.47
N ILE A 247 -12.75 -17.91 -8.84
CA ILE A 247 -11.55 -17.07 -8.91
C ILE A 247 -11.38 -16.54 -10.34
N GLU A 248 -11.18 -15.24 -10.47
CA GLU A 248 -10.84 -14.58 -11.73
C GLU A 248 -9.49 -13.85 -11.59
N THR A 249 -8.56 -14.22 -12.48
CA THR A 249 -7.24 -13.59 -12.51
C THR A 249 -7.24 -12.44 -13.51
N VAL A 250 -7.01 -11.22 -13.01
CA VAL A 250 -7.02 -9.97 -13.77
C VAL A 250 -5.85 -9.08 -13.35
N ASP A 251 -5.60 -8.01 -14.10
CA ASP A 251 -4.67 -6.98 -13.63
C ASP A 251 -5.28 -6.12 -12.50
N SER A 252 -4.43 -5.38 -11.80
CA SER A 252 -4.84 -4.60 -10.63
C SER A 252 -5.87 -3.51 -10.97
N ALA A 253 -5.72 -2.83 -12.11
CA ALA A 253 -6.65 -1.76 -12.52
C ALA A 253 -8.04 -2.34 -12.82
N THR A 254 -8.10 -3.46 -13.54
CA THR A 254 -9.35 -4.20 -13.81
C THR A 254 -10.01 -4.69 -12.52
N MET A 255 -9.23 -5.19 -11.55
CA MET A 255 -9.76 -5.62 -10.25
C MET A 255 -10.41 -4.44 -9.51
N PHE A 256 -9.72 -3.30 -9.37
CA PHE A 256 -10.27 -2.14 -8.68
C PHE A 256 -11.48 -1.53 -9.41
N ALA A 257 -11.45 -1.47 -10.74
CA ALA A 257 -12.60 -1.03 -11.53
C ALA A 257 -13.82 -1.95 -11.31
N GLY A 258 -13.60 -3.27 -11.33
CA GLY A 258 -14.67 -4.25 -11.13
C GLY A 258 -15.19 -4.31 -9.68
N MET A 259 -14.36 -3.97 -8.68
CA MET A 259 -14.86 -3.74 -7.32
C MET A 259 -15.72 -2.47 -7.26
N SER A 260 -15.31 -1.41 -7.94
CA SER A 260 -16.01 -0.13 -7.93
C SER A 260 -17.36 -0.18 -8.69
N ASP A 261 -17.46 -0.96 -9.76
CA ASP A 261 -18.72 -1.09 -10.55
C ASP A 261 -19.60 -2.28 -10.12
N GLY A 262 -19.14 -3.07 -9.13
CA GLY A 262 -19.88 -4.23 -8.61
C GLY A 262 -19.74 -5.50 -9.46
N THR A 263 -18.82 -5.54 -10.41
CA THR A 263 -18.53 -6.75 -11.20
C THR A 263 -17.99 -7.88 -10.33
N TYR A 264 -17.18 -7.55 -9.32
CA TYR A 264 -16.62 -8.51 -8.37
C TYR A 264 -17.22 -8.36 -6.98
N ASP A 265 -17.42 -9.50 -6.31
CA ASP A 265 -17.92 -9.56 -4.94
C ASP A 265 -16.81 -9.45 -3.92
N MET A 266 -15.61 -9.91 -4.29
CA MET A 266 -14.41 -9.92 -3.45
C MET A 266 -13.16 -9.58 -4.28
N GLY A 267 -12.14 -9.02 -3.61
CA GLY A 267 -10.86 -8.73 -4.26
C GLY A 267 -9.68 -8.86 -3.29
N ILE A 268 -8.58 -9.46 -3.72
CA ILE A 268 -7.36 -9.54 -2.90
C ILE A 268 -6.46 -8.36 -3.23
N ALA A 269 -6.35 -7.42 -2.30
CA ALA A 269 -5.52 -6.22 -2.44
C ALA A 269 -4.36 -6.15 -1.45
N SER A 270 -3.39 -5.31 -1.76
CA SER A 270 -2.40 -4.83 -0.80
C SER A 270 -2.01 -3.40 -1.14
N HIS A 271 -1.62 -2.67 -0.13
CA HIS A 271 -1.14 -1.29 -0.26
C HIS A 271 -0.21 -0.97 0.90
N THR A 272 0.52 0.14 0.76
CA THR A 272 1.34 0.66 1.84
C THR A 272 0.54 1.74 2.55
N PRO A 273 -0.02 1.47 3.74
CA PRO A 273 -0.72 2.48 4.51
C PRO A 273 0.28 3.52 5.01
N GLY A 274 -0.18 4.76 5.18
CA GLY A 274 0.53 5.72 6.01
C GLY A 274 0.46 5.31 7.48
N PRO A 275 1.18 5.99 8.38
CA PRO A 275 1.10 5.74 9.82
C PRO A 275 -0.29 6.03 10.40
N LEU A 276 -1.09 6.84 9.72
CA LEU A 276 -2.52 7.00 9.96
C LEU A 276 -3.31 6.28 8.86
N PRO A 277 -4.29 5.42 9.20
CA PRO A 277 -5.09 4.71 8.22
C PRO A 277 -5.99 5.63 7.38
N LEU A 278 -6.09 6.91 7.74
CA LEU A 278 -6.97 7.90 7.12
C LEU A 278 -6.78 8.04 5.61
N TRP A 279 -5.55 7.87 5.12
CA TRP A 279 -5.31 7.94 3.68
C TRP A 279 -6.00 6.80 2.93
N PHE A 280 -5.85 5.58 3.39
CA PHE A 280 -6.40 4.40 2.71
C PHE A 280 -7.92 4.35 2.84
N VAL A 281 -8.40 4.40 4.06
CA VAL A 281 -9.82 4.31 4.38
C VAL A 281 -10.52 5.59 3.89
N GLY A 282 -9.90 6.77 4.07
CA GLY A 282 -10.45 8.06 3.64
C GLY A 282 -10.50 8.28 2.13
N THR A 283 -9.78 7.51 1.31
CA THR A 283 -9.85 7.62 -0.16
C THR A 283 -10.75 6.59 -0.83
N ARG A 284 -11.06 5.48 -0.16
CA ARG A 284 -11.81 4.35 -0.73
C ARG A 284 -13.19 4.12 -0.11
N LEU A 285 -13.46 4.76 1.02
CA LEU A 285 -14.74 4.76 1.74
C LEU A 285 -15.27 6.19 1.82
N THR A 286 -15.48 6.85 0.69
CA THR A 286 -16.10 8.17 0.62
C THR A 286 -17.34 8.12 -0.26
N GLU A 287 -18.23 9.08 -0.16
CA GLU A 287 -19.41 9.18 -1.05
C GLU A 287 -19.02 9.13 -2.55
N ASN A 288 -17.85 9.68 -2.89
CA ASN A 288 -17.39 9.75 -4.28
C ASN A 288 -16.53 8.55 -4.71
N ASN A 289 -16.07 7.73 -3.78
CA ASN A 289 -15.23 6.57 -4.04
C ASN A 289 -15.46 5.46 -3.02
N ASN A 290 -16.66 4.87 -3.08
CA ASN A 290 -17.07 3.77 -2.20
C ASN A 290 -16.88 2.42 -2.92
N ILE A 291 -15.64 1.99 -3.08
CA ILE A 291 -15.33 0.73 -3.78
C ILE A 291 -15.79 -0.53 -3.03
N PHE A 292 -16.12 -0.38 -1.74
CA PHE A 292 -16.63 -1.47 -0.91
C PHE A 292 -18.16 -1.53 -0.89
N HIS A 293 -18.84 -0.57 -1.53
CA HIS A 293 -20.29 -0.47 -1.57
C HIS A 293 -20.96 -0.54 -0.18
N VAL A 294 -20.34 0.11 0.83
CA VAL A 294 -20.97 0.28 2.14
C VAL A 294 -22.21 1.15 1.99
N SER A 295 -23.34 0.68 2.52
CA SER A 295 -24.64 1.31 2.28
C SER A 295 -24.84 2.64 3.01
N ASP A 296 -24.17 2.84 4.15
CA ASP A 296 -24.22 4.07 4.93
C ASP A 296 -22.81 4.43 5.42
N LEU A 297 -22.31 5.57 4.96
CA LEU A 297 -21.00 6.10 5.35
C LEU A 297 -21.09 7.26 6.35
N SER A 298 -22.29 7.63 6.81
CA SER A 298 -22.49 8.82 7.63
C SER A 298 -21.73 8.75 8.96
N GLU A 299 -21.72 7.60 9.62
CA GLU A 299 -20.98 7.40 10.86
C GLU A 299 -19.48 7.37 10.61
N TYR A 300 -19.06 6.72 9.54
CA TYR A 300 -17.67 6.68 9.10
C TYR A 300 -17.11 8.09 8.85
N ASP A 301 -17.83 8.93 8.11
CA ASP A 301 -17.42 10.31 7.80
C ASP A 301 -17.25 11.15 9.07
N VAL A 302 -18.09 10.91 10.09
CA VAL A 302 -17.96 11.56 11.41
C VAL A 302 -16.66 11.17 12.10
N TYR A 303 -16.28 9.89 12.09
CA TYR A 303 -15.00 9.45 12.67
C TYR A 303 -13.82 10.09 11.95
N ILE A 304 -13.81 10.06 10.61
CA ILE A 304 -12.73 10.64 9.81
C ILE A 304 -12.56 12.14 10.10
N GLN A 305 -13.65 12.90 10.09
CA GLN A 305 -13.61 14.33 10.38
C GLN A 305 -13.09 14.63 11.79
N ARG A 306 -13.56 13.88 12.80
CA ARG A 306 -13.12 14.07 14.19
C ARG A 306 -11.65 13.74 14.37
N ILE A 307 -11.15 12.64 13.80
CA ILE A 307 -9.75 12.25 13.86
C ILE A 307 -8.86 13.31 13.20
N GLN A 308 -9.27 13.83 12.03
CA GLN A 308 -8.51 14.87 11.32
C GLN A 308 -8.42 16.18 12.09
N MET A 309 -9.41 16.49 12.92
CA MET A 309 -9.47 17.75 13.68
C MET A 309 -8.94 17.62 15.11
N GLU A 310 -8.76 16.42 15.62
CA GLU A 310 -8.26 16.18 16.97
C GLU A 310 -6.75 16.43 17.01
N THR A 311 -6.31 17.18 18.00
CA THR A 311 -4.90 17.52 18.21
C THR A 311 -4.32 16.95 19.51
N ASP A 312 -5.17 16.48 20.41
CA ASP A 312 -4.75 15.75 21.59
C ASP A 312 -4.48 14.29 21.24
N PRO A 313 -3.25 13.77 21.47
CA PRO A 313 -2.88 12.42 21.04
C PRO A 313 -3.74 11.31 21.71
N ASP A 314 -4.08 11.46 22.98
CA ASP A 314 -4.85 10.45 23.71
C ASP A 314 -6.30 10.43 23.21
N ALA A 315 -6.92 11.60 23.04
CA ALA A 315 -8.26 11.71 22.47
C ALA A 315 -8.31 11.20 21.01
N LYS A 316 -7.26 11.42 20.25
CA LYS A 316 -7.11 10.89 18.89
C LYS A 316 -7.00 9.37 18.89
N GLN A 317 -6.24 8.79 19.81
CA GLN A 317 -6.15 7.33 20.01
C GLN A 317 -7.52 6.72 20.21
N ASP A 318 -8.34 7.32 21.09
CA ASP A 318 -9.69 6.84 21.36
C ASP A 318 -10.59 6.89 20.11
N LEU A 319 -10.48 7.95 19.32
CA LEU A 319 -11.22 8.09 18.07
C LEU A 319 -10.79 7.10 17.00
N VAL A 320 -9.49 6.84 16.90
CA VAL A 320 -8.93 5.85 15.97
C VAL A 320 -9.39 4.44 16.36
N GLN A 321 -9.39 4.11 17.66
CA GLN A 321 -9.92 2.83 18.14
C GLN A 321 -11.43 2.70 17.84
N ALA A 322 -12.20 3.75 18.05
CA ALA A 322 -13.63 3.74 17.73
C ALA A 322 -13.89 3.54 16.22
N LEU A 323 -13.05 4.10 15.35
CA LEU A 323 -13.10 3.84 13.91
C LEU A 323 -12.78 2.37 13.59
N GLU A 324 -11.75 1.79 14.21
CA GLU A 324 -11.41 0.36 14.01
C GLU A 324 -12.56 -0.56 14.48
N ASP A 325 -13.20 -0.24 15.60
CA ASP A 325 -14.37 -0.98 16.11
C ASP A 325 -15.56 -0.90 15.12
N TYR A 326 -15.81 0.28 14.56
CA TYR A 326 -16.81 0.47 13.50
C TYR A 326 -16.49 -0.35 12.26
N LEU A 327 -15.23 -0.27 11.77
CA LEU A 327 -14.78 -1.06 10.62
C LEU A 327 -14.87 -2.58 10.89
N ALA A 328 -14.61 -3.00 12.12
CA ALA A 328 -14.75 -4.40 12.53
C ALA A 328 -16.23 -4.86 12.57
N GLN A 329 -17.19 -3.98 12.80
CA GLN A 329 -18.63 -4.29 12.74
C GLN A 329 -19.12 -4.33 11.28
N GLU A 330 -18.87 -3.28 10.51
CA GLU A 330 -19.30 -3.17 9.11
C GLU A 330 -18.54 -4.09 8.19
N ARG A 331 -17.27 -4.31 8.45
CA ARG A 331 -16.38 -5.22 7.75
C ARG A 331 -16.38 -5.07 6.23
N PRO A 332 -16.05 -3.88 5.72
CA PRO A 332 -15.94 -3.64 4.29
C PRO A 332 -14.77 -4.41 3.65
N PHE A 333 -13.82 -4.79 4.46
CA PHE A 333 -12.69 -5.65 4.12
C PHE A 333 -12.32 -6.53 5.31
N VAL A 334 -11.61 -7.61 5.05
CA VAL A 334 -10.98 -8.43 6.09
C VAL A 334 -9.50 -8.07 6.12
N PRO A 335 -8.99 -7.47 7.21
CA PRO A 335 -7.56 -7.36 7.45
C PRO A 335 -6.94 -8.75 7.49
N LEU A 336 -5.81 -8.94 6.80
CA LEU A 336 -5.14 -10.24 6.74
C LEU A 336 -3.82 -10.22 7.49
N TRP A 337 -2.85 -9.46 7.01
CA TRP A 337 -1.54 -9.29 7.66
C TRP A 337 -0.85 -8.02 7.18
N PHE A 338 0.11 -7.58 7.96
CA PHE A 338 1.15 -6.67 7.50
C PHE A 338 2.37 -7.47 7.07
N GLY A 339 2.82 -7.26 5.84
CA GLY A 339 4.02 -7.85 5.28
C GLY A 339 5.20 -6.89 5.31
N THR A 340 6.39 -7.46 5.41
CA THR A 340 7.66 -6.75 5.22
C THR A 340 8.07 -6.91 3.77
N ALA A 341 8.45 -5.82 3.13
CA ALA A 341 8.94 -5.90 1.76
C ALA A 341 10.36 -6.48 1.71
N LEU A 342 10.64 -7.27 0.68
CA LEU A 342 11.95 -7.81 0.36
C LEU A 342 12.44 -7.16 -0.92
N HIS A 343 13.71 -6.74 -0.95
CA HIS A 343 14.36 -6.23 -2.15
C HIS A 343 15.67 -6.97 -2.36
N ALA A 344 16.13 -6.99 -3.59
CA ALA A 344 17.40 -7.59 -3.95
C ALA A 344 18.28 -6.59 -4.69
N GLN A 345 19.57 -6.61 -4.40
CA GLN A 345 20.55 -5.74 -5.04
C GLN A 345 21.86 -6.47 -5.31
N SER A 346 22.61 -5.93 -6.26
CA SER A 346 24.01 -6.29 -6.46
C SER A 346 24.80 -6.05 -5.17
N PRO A 347 25.76 -6.92 -4.81
CA PRO A 347 26.65 -6.69 -3.68
C PRO A 347 27.56 -5.46 -3.86
N THR A 348 27.68 -4.94 -5.10
CA THR A 348 28.44 -3.72 -5.39
C THR A 348 27.68 -2.44 -5.08
N VAL A 349 26.37 -2.52 -4.79
CA VAL A 349 25.55 -1.36 -4.41
C VAL A 349 25.44 -1.29 -2.89
N SER A 350 25.56 -0.08 -2.35
CA SER A 350 25.43 0.20 -0.92
C SER A 350 24.66 1.50 -0.67
N GLY A 351 24.35 1.78 0.59
CA GLY A 351 23.66 3.01 1.01
C GLY A 351 22.14 2.99 0.85
N ILE A 352 21.55 1.91 0.33
CA ILE A 352 20.08 1.81 0.24
C ILE A 352 19.52 1.54 1.64
N ASP A 353 18.86 2.52 2.23
CA ASP A 353 18.12 2.34 3.49
C ASP A 353 16.69 1.89 3.19
N TYR A 354 16.45 0.63 3.44
CA TYR A 354 15.16 -0.01 3.29
C TYR A 354 14.48 -0.31 4.62
N ALA A 355 15.22 -0.23 5.71
CA ALA A 355 14.75 -0.63 7.02
C ALA A 355 13.84 0.42 7.68
N SER A 356 14.09 1.70 7.40
CA SER A 356 13.43 2.83 8.09
C SER A 356 12.29 3.48 7.29
N SER A 357 12.18 3.19 5.98
CA SER A 357 11.29 3.90 5.06
C SER A 357 10.30 2.96 4.37
N SER A 358 9.11 3.47 4.12
CA SER A 358 8.12 2.82 3.24
C SER A 358 8.54 2.86 1.75
N PHE A 359 9.57 3.66 1.41
CA PHE A 359 10.08 3.86 0.06
C PHE A 359 11.59 3.70 0.03
N SER A 360 12.05 2.70 -0.68
CA SER A 360 13.46 2.34 -0.80
C SER A 360 14.35 3.39 -1.48
N ASN A 361 13.79 4.43 -2.01
CA ASN A 361 14.49 5.48 -2.76
C ASN A 361 14.47 6.86 -2.09
N GLU A 362 14.05 6.92 -0.84
CA GLU A 362 14.03 8.19 -0.09
C GLU A 362 15.43 8.76 0.14
N ASN A 363 16.46 7.91 0.19
CA ASN A 363 17.85 8.28 0.44
C ASN A 363 18.78 8.09 -0.76
N VAL A 364 18.29 8.30 -1.98
CA VAL A 364 19.07 8.10 -3.23
C VAL A 364 20.43 8.82 -3.23
N TRP A 365 20.58 9.93 -2.49
CA TRP A 365 21.85 10.65 -2.37
C TRP A 365 22.93 9.93 -1.55
N GLU A 366 22.55 8.88 -0.82
CA GLU A 366 23.46 8.04 -0.03
C GLU A 366 23.87 6.76 -0.78
N TRP A 367 23.28 6.52 -1.95
CA TRP A 367 23.57 5.33 -2.73
C TRP A 367 24.95 5.43 -3.38
N GLU A 368 25.67 4.33 -3.32
CA GLU A 368 26.98 4.18 -3.91
C GLU A 368 27.06 2.88 -4.71
N LYS A 369 27.84 2.93 -5.80
CA LYS A 369 28.19 1.75 -6.58
C LYS A 369 29.70 1.62 -6.60
N GLN A 370 30.20 0.50 -6.09
CA GLN A 370 31.62 0.13 -6.17
C GLN A 370 31.93 -0.40 -7.58
N GLU A 371 33.10 -0.05 -8.12
CA GLU A 371 33.58 -0.52 -9.41
C GLU A 371 33.93 -2.01 -9.42
#